data_30cde758710772fe12c3fa5ab4e4b154
#
_entry.id   30cde758710772fe12c3fa5ab4e4b154
#
_cell.length_a   1.000
_cell.length_b   1.000
_cell.length_c   1.000
_cell.angle_alpha   90.00
_cell.angle_beta   90.00
_cell.angle_gamma   90.00
#
_symmetry.space_group_name_H-M   'P 1'
#
loop_
_entity.id
_entity.type
_entity.pdbx_description
1 polymer ?
#
loop_
_entity_poly.entity_id
_entity_poly.type
_entity_poly.pdbx_seq_one_letter_code
_entity_poly.pdbx_strand_id
1 'polypeptide(L)'
;MADSARARREAIRQLTSLRSRLAAAEDTLSEAQAAMKRAEAAFDAASDHFTRAEAALDAAREERARARQARYAARQAYDRASIAADRLARRLRELSERLDGMT
;
A
#
# COMPACT_ATOMS: atom_id res chain seq x y z
N MET A 1 -13.85 -58.16 47.13
CA MET A 1 -14.40 -56.86 47.63
C MET A 1 -13.34 -55.78 47.75
N ALA A 2 -12.19 -56.04 48.34
CA ALA A 2 -11.08 -55.08 48.41
C ALA A 2 -10.56 -54.65 47.03
N ASP A 3 -10.49 -55.58 46.08
CA ASP A 3 -10.04 -55.34 44.71
C ASP A 3 -11.01 -54.48 43.92
N SER A 4 -12.33 -54.65 44.12
CA SER A 4 -13.37 -53.82 43.52
C SER A 4 -13.33 -52.38 44.02
N ALA A 5 -13.13 -52.20 45.32
CA ALA A 5 -13.03 -50.87 45.93
C ALA A 5 -11.77 -50.14 45.45
N ARG A 6 -10.66 -50.86 45.29
CA ARG A 6 -9.40 -50.33 44.77
C ARG A 6 -9.54 -49.97 43.31
N ALA A 7 -10.11 -50.82 42.50
CA ALA A 7 -10.36 -50.56 41.07
C ALA A 7 -11.27 -49.35 40.87
N ARG A 8 -12.29 -49.20 41.69
CA ARG A 8 -13.20 -48.07 41.68
C ARG A 8 -12.49 -46.74 42.02
N ARG A 9 -11.67 -46.76 43.07
CA ARG A 9 -10.87 -45.58 43.46
C ARG A 9 -9.89 -45.17 42.37
N GLU A 10 -9.26 -46.15 41.72
CA GLU A 10 -8.34 -45.90 40.62
C GLU A 10 -9.06 -45.30 39.41
N ALA A 11 -10.25 -45.85 39.08
CA ALA A 11 -11.07 -45.30 38.01
C ALA A 11 -11.52 -43.87 38.28
N ILE A 12 -11.88 -43.55 39.52
CA ILE A 12 -12.24 -42.19 39.93
C ILE A 12 -11.05 -41.25 39.79
N ARG A 13 -9.87 -41.66 40.20
CA ARG A 13 -8.63 -40.85 40.05
C ARG A 13 -8.33 -40.57 38.58
N GLN A 14 -8.39 -41.58 37.74
CA GLN A 14 -8.19 -41.46 36.31
C GLN A 14 -9.21 -40.53 35.67
N LEU A 15 -10.47 -40.68 36.05
CA LEU A 15 -11.54 -39.82 35.54
C LEU A 15 -11.34 -38.37 35.95
N THR A 16 -10.98 -38.11 37.21
CA THR A 16 -10.70 -36.76 37.69
C THR A 16 -9.52 -36.13 36.96
N SER A 17 -8.44 -36.92 36.76
CA SER A 17 -7.26 -36.47 36.00
C SER A 17 -7.62 -36.16 34.56
N LEU A 18 -8.38 -37.00 33.89
CA LEU A 18 -8.81 -36.79 32.51
C LEU A 18 -9.70 -35.57 32.34
N ARG A 19 -10.63 -35.35 33.28
CA ARG A 19 -11.49 -34.16 33.29
C ARG A 19 -10.69 -32.88 33.44
N SER A 20 -9.71 -32.88 34.35
CA SER A 20 -8.81 -31.74 34.53
C SER A 20 -7.97 -31.44 33.26
N ARG A 21 -7.45 -32.50 32.64
CA ARG A 21 -6.68 -32.39 31.42
C ARG A 21 -7.52 -31.90 30.23
N LEU A 22 -8.78 -32.40 30.16
CA LEU A 22 -9.72 -31.96 29.13
C LEU A 22 -10.06 -30.47 29.29
N ALA A 23 -10.35 -30.03 30.50
CA ALA A 23 -10.64 -28.62 30.79
C ALA A 23 -9.47 -27.72 30.37
N ALA A 24 -8.25 -28.12 30.73
CA ALA A 24 -7.04 -27.38 30.32
C ALA A 24 -6.84 -27.37 28.78
N ALA A 25 -7.12 -28.50 28.13
CA ALA A 25 -7.04 -28.58 26.66
C ALA A 25 -8.10 -27.72 25.97
N GLU A 26 -9.32 -27.69 26.52
CA GLU A 26 -10.40 -26.83 26.01
C GLU A 26 -10.04 -25.35 26.14
N ASP A 27 -9.45 -24.95 27.28
CA ASP A 27 -8.98 -23.57 27.47
C ASP A 27 -7.86 -23.20 26.45
N THR A 28 -6.93 -24.11 26.26
CA THR A 28 -5.86 -23.92 25.26
C THR A 28 -6.41 -23.81 23.85
N LEU A 29 -7.39 -24.65 23.51
CA LEU A 29 -8.08 -24.61 22.23
C LEU A 29 -8.81 -23.28 22.03
N SER A 30 -9.52 -22.82 23.04
CA SER A 30 -10.23 -21.53 22.99
C SER A 30 -9.28 -20.36 22.78
N GLU A 31 -8.15 -20.35 23.49
CA GLU A 31 -7.09 -19.34 23.32
C GLU A 31 -6.49 -19.38 21.91
N ALA A 32 -6.23 -20.59 21.41
CA ALA A 32 -5.68 -20.78 20.06
C ALA A 32 -6.66 -20.31 18.98
N GLN A 33 -7.96 -20.61 19.15
CA GLN A 33 -8.99 -20.14 18.24
C GLN A 33 -9.09 -18.61 18.23
N ALA A 34 -9.02 -17.97 19.39
CA ALA A 34 -9.04 -16.52 19.50
C ALA A 34 -7.81 -15.89 18.85
N ALA A 35 -6.64 -16.50 19.08
CA ALA A 35 -5.39 -16.05 18.44
C ALA A 35 -5.44 -16.20 16.93
N MET A 36 -5.97 -17.29 16.42
CA MET A 36 -6.14 -17.53 14.99
C MET A 36 -7.06 -16.48 14.35
N LYS A 37 -8.20 -16.20 14.99
CA LYS A 37 -9.12 -15.15 14.49
C LYS A 37 -8.47 -13.79 14.45
N ARG A 38 -7.71 -13.43 15.48
CA ARG A 38 -6.96 -12.16 15.49
C ARG A 38 -5.92 -12.11 14.39
N ALA A 39 -5.20 -13.21 14.19
CA ALA A 39 -4.19 -13.30 13.13
C ALA A 39 -4.80 -13.19 11.73
N GLU A 40 -5.94 -13.86 11.50
CA GLU A 40 -6.67 -13.77 10.24
C GLU A 40 -7.16 -12.33 9.98
N ALA A 41 -7.73 -11.69 10.99
CA ALA A 41 -8.18 -10.30 10.87
C ALA A 41 -7.02 -9.34 10.59
N ALA A 42 -5.87 -9.54 11.25
CA ALA A 42 -4.67 -8.76 11.01
C ALA A 42 -4.12 -8.96 9.59
N PHE A 43 -4.14 -10.20 9.11
CA PHE A 43 -3.72 -10.53 7.74
C PHE A 43 -4.63 -9.87 6.70
N ASP A 44 -5.94 -9.95 6.89
CA ASP A 44 -6.91 -9.34 5.98
C ASP A 44 -6.74 -7.81 5.93
N ALA A 45 -6.57 -7.19 7.11
CA ALA A 45 -6.32 -5.75 7.19
C ALA A 45 -5.01 -5.36 6.49
N ALA A 46 -3.94 -6.13 6.69
CA ALA A 46 -2.66 -5.89 6.03
C ALA A 46 -2.76 -6.07 4.51
N SER A 47 -3.51 -7.09 4.05
CA SER A 47 -3.76 -7.33 2.63
C SER A 47 -4.53 -6.17 1.98
N ASP A 48 -5.54 -5.64 2.67
CA ASP A 48 -6.29 -4.47 2.19
C ASP A 48 -5.40 -3.23 2.10
N HIS A 49 -4.55 -3.00 3.09
CA HIS A 49 -3.58 -1.90 3.06
C HIS A 49 -2.61 -2.04 1.89
N PHE A 50 -2.12 -3.25 1.66
CA PHE A 50 -1.21 -3.53 0.55
C PHE A 50 -1.87 -3.24 -0.80
N THR A 51 -3.10 -3.71 -1.00
CA THR A 51 -3.86 -3.47 -2.23
C THR A 51 -4.09 -1.98 -2.47
N ARG A 52 -4.43 -1.22 -1.43
CA ARG A 52 -4.60 0.23 -1.52
C ARG A 52 -3.29 0.95 -1.83
N ALA A 53 -2.20 0.49 -1.22
CA ALA A 53 -0.87 1.06 -1.48
C ALA A 53 -0.43 0.81 -2.92
N GLU A 54 -0.68 -0.38 -3.47
CA GLU A 54 -0.42 -0.68 -4.89
C GLU A 54 -1.22 0.23 -5.81
N ALA A 55 -2.53 0.39 -5.54
CA ALA A 55 -3.39 1.26 -6.34
C ALA A 55 -2.93 2.72 -6.28
N ALA A 56 -2.54 3.20 -5.10
CA ALA A 56 -2.00 4.55 -4.93
C ALA A 56 -0.69 4.74 -5.67
N LEU A 57 0.19 3.73 -5.67
CA LEU A 57 1.44 3.76 -6.40
C LEU A 57 1.21 3.81 -7.91
N ASP A 58 0.29 3.01 -8.44
CA ASP A 58 -0.06 3.00 -9.85
C ASP A 58 -0.64 4.35 -10.28
N ALA A 59 -1.54 4.93 -9.48
CA ALA A 59 -2.08 6.26 -9.74
C ALA A 59 -1.00 7.34 -9.75
N ALA A 60 -0.04 7.28 -8.81
CA ALA A 60 1.08 8.21 -8.75
C ALA A 60 2.01 8.07 -9.96
N ARG A 61 2.24 6.85 -10.42
CA ARG A 61 3.04 6.59 -11.64
C ARG A 61 2.38 7.18 -12.89
N GLU A 62 1.07 7.02 -13.03
CA GLU A 62 0.31 7.60 -14.13
C GLU A 62 0.34 9.13 -14.09
N GLU A 63 0.17 9.70 -12.92
CA GLU A 63 0.23 11.14 -12.71
C GLU A 63 1.60 11.70 -13.09
N ARG A 64 2.67 11.01 -12.67
CA ARG A 64 4.04 11.36 -13.02
C ARG A 64 4.28 11.31 -14.54
N ALA A 65 3.76 10.29 -15.20
CA ALA A 65 3.88 10.15 -16.65
C ALA A 65 3.19 11.30 -17.38
N ARG A 66 1.97 11.65 -16.94
CA ARG A 66 1.23 12.80 -17.49
C ARG A 66 1.95 14.11 -17.26
N ALA A 67 2.47 14.33 -16.05
CA ALA A 67 3.24 15.52 -15.72
C ALA A 67 4.51 15.62 -16.55
N ARG A 68 5.19 14.52 -16.81
CA ARG A 68 6.37 14.47 -17.69
C ARG A 68 6.04 14.87 -19.11
N GLN A 69 4.94 14.36 -19.66
CA GLN A 69 4.47 14.74 -21.01
C GLN A 69 4.07 16.20 -21.08
N ALA A 70 3.36 16.70 -20.08
CA ALA A 70 2.97 18.11 -20.01
C ALA A 70 4.19 19.03 -19.93
N ARG A 71 5.21 18.64 -19.15
CA ARG A 71 6.47 19.37 -19.06
C ARG A 71 7.19 19.41 -20.40
N TYR A 72 7.25 18.29 -21.10
CA TYR A 72 7.87 18.22 -22.43
C TYR A 72 7.15 19.11 -23.43
N ALA A 73 5.83 19.04 -23.48
CA ALA A 73 5.04 19.88 -24.38
C ALA A 73 5.18 21.38 -24.07
N ALA A 74 5.17 21.74 -22.79
CA ALA A 74 5.37 23.12 -22.35
C ALA A 74 6.77 23.63 -22.73
N ARG A 75 7.80 22.79 -22.60
CA ARG A 75 9.17 23.16 -23.02
C ARG A 75 9.27 23.40 -24.52
N GLN A 76 8.66 22.53 -25.32
CA GLN A 76 8.62 22.74 -26.77
C GLN A 76 7.88 24.01 -27.15
N ALA A 77 6.73 24.29 -26.51
CA ALA A 77 5.98 25.51 -26.74
C ALA A 77 6.81 26.76 -26.38
N TYR A 78 7.50 26.71 -25.27
CA TYR A 78 8.41 27.78 -24.83
C TYR A 78 9.51 28.01 -25.85
N ASP A 79 10.17 26.94 -26.29
CA ASP A 79 11.27 27.05 -27.27
C ASP A 79 10.80 27.65 -28.59
N ARG A 80 9.64 27.25 -29.11
CA ARG A 80 9.04 27.82 -30.32
C ARG A 80 8.70 29.30 -30.16
N ALA A 81 8.09 29.65 -29.02
CA ALA A 81 7.73 31.03 -28.73
C ALA A 81 8.98 31.91 -28.57
N SER A 82 10.02 31.42 -27.96
CA SER A 82 11.29 32.09 -27.79
C SER A 82 11.95 32.37 -29.16
N ILE A 83 11.99 31.36 -30.02
CA ILE A 83 12.55 31.50 -31.38
C ILE A 83 11.74 32.54 -32.21
N ALA A 84 10.40 32.46 -32.13
CA ALA A 84 9.53 33.39 -32.84
C ALA A 84 9.70 34.83 -32.34
N ALA A 85 9.83 35.02 -31.03
CA ALA A 85 10.07 36.32 -30.43
C ALA A 85 11.43 36.89 -30.86
N ASP A 86 12.46 36.07 -30.88
CA ASP A 86 13.80 36.49 -31.33
C ASP A 86 13.81 36.90 -32.79
N ARG A 87 13.10 36.17 -33.65
CA ARG A 87 12.97 36.50 -35.08
C ARG A 87 12.27 37.86 -35.28
N LEU A 88 11.19 38.08 -34.54
CA LEU A 88 10.44 39.34 -34.62
C LEU A 88 11.28 40.52 -34.11
N ALA A 89 11.97 40.31 -32.97
CA ALA A 89 12.87 41.35 -32.43
C ALA A 89 13.98 41.73 -33.44
N ARG A 90 14.55 40.71 -34.08
CA ARG A 90 15.60 40.90 -35.08
C ARG A 90 15.07 41.66 -36.29
N ARG A 91 13.91 41.29 -36.79
CA ARG A 91 13.26 41.96 -37.92
C ARG A 91 12.90 43.40 -37.58
N LEU A 92 12.42 43.65 -36.38
CA LEU A 92 12.12 45.01 -35.92
C LEU A 92 13.35 45.87 -35.91
N ARG A 93 14.49 45.37 -35.42
CA ARG A 93 15.76 46.09 -35.45
C ARG A 93 16.23 46.39 -36.85
N GLU A 94 16.16 45.41 -37.77
CA GLU A 94 16.55 45.61 -39.18
C GLU A 94 15.72 46.70 -39.83
N LEU A 95 14.42 46.73 -39.62
CA LEU A 95 13.54 47.75 -40.18
C LEU A 95 13.78 49.13 -39.58
N SER A 96 14.03 49.20 -38.27
CA SER A 96 14.38 50.46 -37.61
C SER A 96 15.69 51.04 -38.16
N GLU A 97 16.71 50.20 -38.35
CA GLU A 97 18.01 50.61 -38.92
C GLU A 97 17.86 51.09 -40.34
N ARG A 98 17.02 50.44 -41.17
CA ARG A 98 16.74 50.90 -42.53
C ARG A 98 16.07 52.25 -42.53
N LEU A 99 15.10 52.44 -41.64
CA LEU A 99 14.38 53.70 -41.57
C LEU A 99 15.31 54.85 -41.14
N ASP A 100 16.17 54.61 -40.17
CA ASP A 100 17.16 55.57 -39.74
C ASP A 100 18.14 55.90 -40.84
N GLY A 101 18.53 54.93 -41.67
CA GLY A 101 19.42 55.16 -42.83
C GLY A 101 18.80 55.93 -43.99
N MET A 102 17.46 56.05 -44.00
CA MET A 102 16.77 56.82 -45.07
C MET A 102 16.63 58.30 -44.75
N THR A 103 16.90 58.64 -43.51
CA THR A 103 16.85 60.05 -43.09
C THR A 103 18.23 60.72 -43.29
#